data_e4a94541382c009cd7ef5451e644595c
#
_entry.id   e4a94541382c009cd7ef5451e644595c
#
_cell.length_a   1.000
_cell.length_b   1.000
_cell.length_c   1.000
_cell.angle_alpha   90.00
_cell.angle_beta   90.00
_cell.angle_gamma   90.00
#
_symmetry.space_group_name_H-M   'P 1'
#
loop_
_entity.id
_entity.type
_entity.pdbx_description
1 polymer ?
#
loop_
_entity_poly.entity_id
_entity_poly.type
_entity_poly.pdbx_seq_one_letter_code
_entity_poly.pdbx_strand_id
1 'polypeptide(L)'
;MRPIHIANLDKPRPVVVLTRDLVRSSMTNVTVAPITSTIRGLYSEVRVGQENNLEGPGVISCDNIQTIPRTALGRQIGWLFAKQETALGVAINHAFDLEITSVEAVLQAQQKQGS
;
A
#
# COMPACT_ATOMS: atom_id res chain seq x y z
N MET A 1 9.31 8.26 -0.54
CA MET A 1 9.27 6.80 -0.41
C MET A 1 8.20 6.41 0.59
N ARG A 2 7.67 5.22 0.46
CA ARG A 2 6.54 4.76 1.27
C ARG A 2 7.04 3.88 2.42
N PRO A 3 6.61 4.12 3.66
CA PRO A 3 7.15 3.38 4.81
C PRO A 3 6.58 1.97 4.93
N ILE A 4 7.43 1.07 5.42
CA ILE A 4 7.06 -0.29 5.81
C ILE A 4 7.14 -0.37 7.33
N HIS A 5 6.05 -0.80 7.95
CA HIS A 5 5.94 -0.94 9.41
C HIS A 5 5.60 -2.37 9.78
N ILE A 6 5.84 -2.71 11.04
CA ILE A 6 5.20 -3.87 11.66
C ILE A 6 3.82 -3.42 12.12
N ALA A 7 2.80 -4.21 11.87
CA ALA A 7 1.45 -3.96 12.35
C ALA A 7 0.92 -5.17 13.10
N ASN A 8 0.14 -4.92 14.15
CA ASN A 8 -0.55 -5.97 14.89
C ASN A 8 -1.89 -6.27 14.22
N LEU A 9 -1.89 -7.30 13.38
CA LEU A 9 -3.08 -7.82 12.71
C LEU A 9 -3.58 -9.04 13.49
N ASP A 10 -3.71 -10.20 12.84
CA ASP A 10 -3.90 -11.49 13.53
C ASP A 10 -2.65 -11.86 14.35
N LYS A 11 -1.50 -11.46 13.86
CA LYS A 11 -0.18 -11.52 14.51
C LYS A 11 0.65 -10.36 13.95
N PRO A 12 1.81 -10.04 14.56
CA PRO A 12 2.70 -9.02 14.00
C PRO A 12 3.13 -9.39 12.59
N ARG A 13 2.93 -8.46 11.65
CA ARG A 13 3.27 -8.63 10.22
C ARG A 13 3.81 -7.35 9.65
N PRO A 14 4.74 -7.42 8.68
CA PRO A 14 5.12 -6.23 7.93
C PRO A 14 3.98 -5.78 7.03
N VAL A 15 3.78 -4.48 6.94
CA VAL A 15 2.76 -3.87 6.09
C VAL A 15 3.33 -2.63 5.41
N VAL A 16 2.80 -2.32 4.22
CA VAL A 16 3.03 -1.04 3.56
C VAL A 16 1.89 -0.10 3.94
N VAL A 17 2.23 1.12 4.38
CA VAL A 17 1.22 2.11 4.74
C VAL A 17 0.78 2.83 3.46
N LEU A 18 -0.51 2.73 3.14
CA LEU A 18 -1.10 3.34 1.95
C LEU A 18 -1.65 4.74 2.20
N THR A 19 -2.04 5.02 3.44
CA THR A 19 -2.53 6.35 3.81
C THR A 19 -1.44 7.40 3.55
N ARG A 20 -1.80 8.47 2.88
CA ARG A 20 -0.84 9.51 2.49
C ARG A 20 -0.23 10.20 3.70
N ASP A 21 1.02 10.61 3.55
CA ASP A 21 1.86 11.14 4.62
C ASP A 21 1.26 12.39 5.29
N LEU A 22 0.67 13.30 4.50
CA LEU A 22 0.16 14.58 5.00
C LEU A 22 -0.92 14.45 6.08
N VAL A 23 -1.66 13.35 6.10
CA VAL A 23 -2.79 13.17 7.04
C VAL A 23 -2.60 11.99 7.99
N ARG A 24 -1.53 11.22 7.82
CA ARG A 24 -1.32 9.96 8.55
C ARG A 24 -1.33 10.16 10.06
N SER A 25 -0.68 11.20 10.56
CA SER A 25 -0.57 11.46 11.99
C SER A 25 -1.86 11.97 12.63
N SER A 26 -2.78 12.51 11.83
CA SER A 26 -4.05 13.06 12.32
C SER A 26 -5.23 12.09 12.18
N MET A 27 -5.03 10.95 11.51
CA MET A 27 -6.09 9.96 11.30
C MET A 27 -6.13 8.95 12.43
N THR A 28 -7.35 8.58 12.83
CA THR A 28 -7.60 7.51 13.81
C THR A 28 -7.25 6.13 13.24
N ASN A 29 -7.49 5.96 11.94
CA ASN A 29 -7.23 4.72 11.22
C ASN A 29 -6.26 4.97 10.08
N VAL A 30 -5.54 3.92 9.69
CA VAL A 30 -4.65 3.92 8.51
C VAL A 30 -4.96 2.71 7.66
N THR A 31 -4.78 2.86 6.34
CA THR A 31 -4.96 1.78 5.38
C THR A 31 -3.61 1.18 5.03
N VAL A 32 -3.53 -0.13 5.06
CA VAL A 32 -2.28 -0.87 4.87
C VAL A 32 -2.48 -2.04 3.92
N ALA A 33 -1.39 -2.45 3.25
CA ALA A 33 -1.33 -3.67 2.47
C ALA A 33 -0.33 -4.62 3.15
N PRO A 34 -0.72 -5.84 3.50
CA PRO A 34 0.17 -6.77 4.17
C PRO A 34 1.23 -7.32 3.23
N ILE A 35 2.40 -7.63 3.81
CA ILE A 35 3.50 -8.30 3.13
C ILE A 35 3.52 -9.75 3.61
N THR A 36 3.60 -10.68 2.66
CA THR A 36 3.63 -12.12 2.93
C THR A 36 4.80 -12.77 2.22
N SER A 37 5.34 -13.83 2.81
CA SER A 37 6.35 -14.67 2.15
C SER A 37 5.74 -15.65 1.15
N THR A 38 4.42 -15.79 1.12
CA THR A 38 3.71 -16.64 0.15
C THR A 38 3.54 -15.89 -1.16
N ILE A 39 4.35 -16.24 -2.15
CA ILE A 39 4.35 -15.60 -3.47
C ILE A 39 3.52 -16.45 -4.41
N ARG A 40 2.45 -15.88 -4.99
CA ARG A 40 1.56 -16.58 -5.92
C ARG A 40 1.77 -16.18 -7.37
N GLY A 41 2.51 -15.07 -7.63
CA GLY A 41 2.75 -14.57 -8.97
C GLY A 41 1.57 -13.84 -9.58
N LEU A 42 0.73 -13.22 -8.75
CA LEU A 42 -0.45 -12.48 -9.22
C LEU A 42 -0.09 -11.06 -9.62
N TYR A 43 -0.88 -10.46 -10.54
CA TYR A 43 -0.71 -9.06 -10.93
C TYR A 43 -1.02 -8.09 -9.79
N SER A 44 -1.74 -8.53 -8.76
CA SER A 44 -2.04 -7.75 -7.56
C SER A 44 -0.94 -7.83 -6.49
N GLU A 45 0.21 -8.42 -6.81
CA GLU A 45 1.34 -8.56 -5.91
C GLU A 45 2.51 -7.69 -6.35
N VAL A 46 3.26 -7.15 -5.37
CA VAL A 46 4.49 -6.40 -5.62
C VAL A 46 5.64 -7.08 -4.90
N ARG A 47 6.70 -7.44 -5.63
CA ARG A 47 7.89 -8.08 -5.06
C ARG A 47 8.65 -7.14 -4.16
N VAL A 48 9.01 -7.65 -2.98
CA VAL A 48 9.82 -6.99 -1.96
C VAL A 48 10.79 -7.98 -1.36
N GLY A 49 11.77 -7.51 -0.62
CA GLY A 49 12.77 -8.39 -0.02
C GLY A 49 13.75 -7.68 0.89
N GLN A 50 14.97 -8.20 0.94
CA GLN A 50 16.00 -7.69 1.84
C GLN A 50 16.38 -6.24 1.56
N GLU A 51 16.28 -5.78 0.31
CA GLU A 51 16.52 -4.39 -0.05
C GLU A 51 15.53 -3.42 0.61
N ASN A 52 14.40 -3.93 1.07
CA ASN A 52 13.39 -3.18 1.82
C ASN A 52 13.52 -3.38 3.34
N ASN A 53 14.61 -4.00 3.77
CA ASN A 53 14.89 -4.34 5.16
C ASN A 53 13.94 -5.41 5.73
N LEU A 54 13.51 -6.32 4.87
CA LEU A 54 12.74 -7.52 5.25
C LEU A 54 13.69 -8.71 5.41
N GLU A 55 13.25 -9.75 6.13
CA GLU A 55 14.07 -10.93 6.39
C GLU A 55 14.37 -11.75 5.13
N GLY A 56 13.44 -11.78 4.18
CA GLY A 56 13.59 -12.55 2.96
C GLY A 56 12.62 -12.09 1.88
N PRO A 57 12.56 -12.81 0.77
CA PRO A 57 11.67 -12.45 -0.33
C PRO A 57 10.20 -12.59 0.05
N GLY A 58 9.39 -11.69 -0.49
CA GLY A 58 7.96 -11.69 -0.26
C GLY A 58 7.25 -10.81 -1.29
N VAL A 59 5.97 -10.61 -1.05
CA VAL A 59 5.13 -9.74 -1.87
C VAL A 59 4.22 -8.89 -1.00
N ILE A 60 3.93 -7.69 -1.47
CA ILE A 60 2.82 -6.89 -0.96
C ILE A 60 1.55 -7.48 -1.57
N SER A 61 0.60 -7.88 -0.73
CA SER A 61 -0.66 -8.46 -1.18
C SER A 61 -1.73 -7.37 -1.28
N CYS A 62 -1.97 -6.87 -2.49
CA CYS A 62 -2.97 -5.82 -2.72
C CYS A 62 -4.40 -6.37 -2.70
N ASP A 63 -4.59 -7.68 -2.73
CA ASP A 63 -5.90 -8.31 -2.54
C ASP A 63 -6.37 -8.29 -1.08
N ASN A 64 -5.47 -7.98 -0.14
CA ASN A 64 -5.74 -8.01 1.29
C ASN A 64 -5.55 -6.65 1.96
N ILE A 65 -5.74 -5.57 1.21
CA ILE A 65 -5.72 -4.21 1.74
C ILE A 65 -6.79 -4.08 2.82
N GLN A 66 -6.41 -3.49 3.95
CA GLN A 66 -7.32 -3.32 5.08
C GLN A 66 -7.04 -2.01 5.81
N THR A 67 -8.04 -1.52 6.49
CA THR A 67 -7.95 -0.34 7.35
C THR A 67 -7.88 -0.80 8.79
N ILE A 68 -6.87 -0.30 9.51
CA ILE A 68 -6.60 -0.69 10.89
C ILE A 68 -6.55 0.56 11.78
N PRO A 69 -6.80 0.42 13.10
CA PRO A 69 -6.54 1.52 14.01
C PRO A 69 -5.06 1.92 13.95
N ARG A 70 -4.78 3.22 13.99
CA ARG A 70 -3.40 3.69 13.98
C ARG A 70 -2.58 3.11 15.12
N THR A 71 -3.22 2.81 16.26
CA THR A 71 -2.57 2.18 17.41
C THR A 71 -2.06 0.77 17.13
N ALA A 72 -2.59 0.09 16.11
CA ALA A 72 -2.10 -1.22 15.68
C ALA A 72 -0.83 -1.12 14.83
N LEU A 73 -0.49 0.07 14.34
CA LEU A 73 0.72 0.30 13.55
C LEU A 73 1.91 0.42 14.49
N GLY A 74 2.87 -0.49 14.36
CA GLY A 74 4.06 -0.52 15.18
C GLY A 74 5.20 0.27 14.55
N ARG A 75 6.44 -0.15 14.85
CA ARG A 75 7.64 0.56 14.40
C ARG A 75 7.83 0.46 12.90
N GLN A 76 8.44 1.48 12.33
CA GLN A 76 8.90 1.44 10.94
C GLN A 76 10.15 0.58 10.84
N ILE A 77 10.18 -0.30 9.84
CA ILE A 77 11.30 -1.22 9.61
C ILE A 77 12.01 -1.00 8.29
N GLY A 78 11.39 -0.32 7.34
CA GLY A 78 12.00 -0.11 6.03
C GLY A 78 11.19 0.82 5.15
N TRP A 79 11.57 0.82 3.87
CA TRP A 79 10.99 1.69 2.86
C TRP A 79 10.71 0.95 1.56
N LEU A 80 9.66 1.36 0.87
CA LEU A 80 9.39 0.96 -0.49
C LEU A 80 10.09 1.94 -1.43
N PHE A 81 10.81 1.44 -2.41
CA PHE A 81 11.53 2.29 -3.37
C PHE A 81 10.60 2.82 -4.46
N ALA A 82 11.05 3.85 -5.19
CA ALA A 82 10.23 4.52 -6.20
C ALA A 82 9.67 3.57 -7.27
N LYS A 83 10.50 2.64 -7.77
CA LYS A 83 10.03 1.64 -8.75
C LYS A 83 8.95 0.73 -8.18
N GLN A 84 9.08 0.38 -6.90
CA GLN A 84 8.10 -0.46 -6.21
C GLN A 84 6.82 0.31 -5.94
N GLU A 85 6.89 1.62 -5.68
CA GLU A 85 5.68 2.45 -5.56
C GLU A 85 4.90 2.50 -6.87
N THR A 86 5.60 2.61 -8.01
CA THR A 86 4.96 2.54 -9.32
C THR A 86 4.28 1.18 -9.51
N ALA A 87 4.99 0.10 -9.18
CA ALA A 87 4.44 -1.26 -9.24
C ALA A 87 3.24 -1.42 -8.29
N LEU A 88 3.29 -0.78 -7.13
CA LEU A 88 2.18 -0.79 -6.17
C LEU A 88 0.90 -0.17 -6.77
N GLY A 89 1.03 0.97 -7.44
CA GLY A 89 -0.10 1.60 -8.12
C GLY A 89 -0.72 0.68 -9.17
N VAL A 90 0.10 0.02 -9.97
CA VAL A 90 -0.36 -0.95 -10.97
C VAL A 90 -1.04 -2.15 -10.31
N ALA A 91 -0.44 -2.69 -9.24
CA ALA A 91 -1.00 -3.85 -8.53
C ALA A 91 -2.34 -3.54 -7.87
N ILE A 92 -2.49 -2.36 -7.27
CA ILE A 92 -3.76 -1.91 -6.69
C ILE A 92 -4.82 -1.80 -7.79
N ASN A 93 -4.45 -1.26 -8.94
CA ASN A 93 -5.34 -1.18 -10.08
C ASN A 93 -5.85 -2.57 -10.49
N HIS A 94 -4.97 -3.56 -10.56
CA HIS A 94 -5.35 -4.94 -10.86
C HIS A 94 -6.23 -5.56 -9.77
N ALA A 95 -5.90 -5.30 -8.49
CA ALA A 95 -6.64 -5.87 -7.36
C ALA A 95 -8.11 -5.44 -7.36
N PHE A 96 -8.39 -4.21 -7.79
CA PHE A 96 -9.75 -3.65 -7.81
C PHE A 96 -10.34 -3.57 -9.20
N ASP A 97 -9.62 -4.06 -10.21
CA ASP A 97 -10.06 -4.04 -11.62
C ASP A 97 -10.49 -2.65 -12.08
N LEU A 98 -9.65 -1.65 -11.74
CA LEU A 98 -9.94 -0.27 -12.09
C LEU A 98 -9.51 0.06 -13.51
N GLU A 99 -10.35 0.81 -14.22
CA GLU A 99 -9.98 1.41 -15.50
C GLU A 99 -9.38 2.79 -15.21
N ILE A 100 -8.17 3.00 -15.70
CA ILE A 100 -7.48 4.29 -15.57
C ILE A 100 -7.44 4.97 -16.92
N THR A 101 -8.10 6.13 -17.00
CA THR A 101 -8.03 7.02 -18.14
C THR A 101 -7.17 8.23 -17.78
N SER A 102 -7.32 9.35 -18.48
CA SER A 102 -6.59 10.56 -18.14
C SER A 102 -6.99 11.10 -16.78
N VAL A 103 -6.04 11.19 -15.85
CA VAL A 103 -6.26 11.76 -14.52
C VAL A 103 -6.74 13.21 -14.65
N GLU A 104 -6.17 13.97 -15.57
CA GLU A 104 -6.54 15.35 -15.81
C GLU A 104 -7.99 15.48 -16.24
N ALA A 105 -8.46 14.63 -17.17
CA ALA A 105 -9.85 14.63 -17.62
C ALA A 105 -10.80 14.32 -16.47
N VAL A 106 -10.44 13.37 -15.61
CA VAL A 106 -11.24 13.00 -14.44
C VAL A 106 -11.33 14.17 -13.46
N LEU A 107 -10.24 14.84 -13.16
CA LEU A 107 -10.22 15.98 -12.26
C LEU A 107 -11.04 17.14 -12.80
N GLN A 108 -10.97 17.42 -14.11
CA GLN A 108 -11.79 18.46 -14.75
C GLN A 108 -13.28 18.14 -14.64
N ALA A 109 -13.66 16.88 -14.86
CA ALA A 109 -15.06 16.47 -14.74
C ALA A 109 -15.58 16.65 -13.30
N GLN A 110 -14.77 16.34 -12.29
CA GLN A 110 -15.13 16.52 -10.88
C GLN A 110 -15.29 17.99 -10.54
N GLN A 111 -14.44 18.87 -11.05
CA GLN A 111 -14.55 20.30 -10.83
C GLN A 111 -15.84 20.87 -11.41
N LYS A 112 -16.25 20.44 -12.61
CA LYS A 112 -17.51 20.86 -13.23
C LYS A 112 -18.72 20.41 -12.41
N GLN A 113 -18.67 19.23 -11.81
CA GLN A 113 -19.74 18.70 -10.97
C GLN A 113 -19.81 19.42 -9.62
N GLY A 114 -18.67 19.92 -9.12
CA GLY A 114 -18.59 20.59 -7.84
C GLY A 114 -18.90 22.07 -7.85
N SER A 115 -19.15 22.66 -9.02
CA SER A 115 -19.40 24.09 -9.16
C SER A 115 -20.89 24.46 -9.24
#